data_f3597be2523520e46391379ddee3b0f1
#
_entry.id   f3597be2523520e46391379ddee3b0f1
#
_cell.length_a   1.000
_cell.length_b   1.000
_cell.length_c   1.000
_cell.angle_alpha   90.00
_cell.angle_beta   90.00
_cell.angle_gamma   90.00
#
_symmetry.space_group_name_H-M   'P 1'
#
loop_
_entity.id
_entity.type
_entity.pdbx_description
1 polymer ?
#
loop_
_entity_poly.entity_id
_entity_poly.type
_entity_poly.pdbx_seq_one_letter_code
_entity_poly.pdbx_strand_id
1 'polypeptide(L)'
;MSATQSASTGMPYLKPKLMTVTLSRVEADWVADMRFLPNPHWVPELRPQNGRDPGVSDYVLSQPGAKQFLEQYLPVLRTVAEGYLVEGKRFMQVAVGCTGGKHRSVAMTEAIAALLRESGHDVSTAHRDLGRE
;
A
#
# COMPACT_ATOMS: atom_id res chain seq x y z
N MET A 1 11.57 17.29 -17.36
CA MET A 1 11.68 15.93 -16.98
C MET A 1 10.37 15.19 -17.19
N SER A 2 10.38 14.16 -17.87
CA SER A 2 9.14 13.58 -18.31
C SER A 2 9.12 12.07 -18.15
N ALA A 3 9.57 11.63 -16.99
CA ALA A 3 9.57 10.22 -16.66
C ALA A 3 8.18 9.60 -16.80
N THR A 4 7.15 10.37 -16.49
CA THR A 4 5.78 9.93 -16.64
C THR A 4 5.46 9.61 -18.09
N GLN A 5 5.98 10.40 -19.00
CA GLN A 5 5.73 10.18 -20.41
C GLN A 5 6.39 8.93 -20.93
N SER A 6 7.55 8.58 -20.38
CA SER A 6 8.20 7.32 -20.74
C SER A 6 7.31 6.15 -20.47
N ALA A 7 6.64 6.13 -19.31
CA ALA A 7 5.73 5.06 -18.96
C ALA A 7 4.54 5.01 -19.92
N SER A 8 4.08 6.15 -20.41
CA SER A 8 2.90 6.20 -21.27
C SER A 8 3.21 5.90 -22.75
N THR A 9 4.48 5.75 -23.13
CA THR A 9 4.87 5.55 -24.51
C THR A 9 5.31 4.13 -24.83
N GLY A 10 4.78 3.15 -24.15
CA GLY A 10 5.07 1.75 -24.43
C GLY A 10 6.27 1.19 -23.68
N MET A 11 6.86 1.96 -22.81
CA MET A 11 7.91 1.45 -21.91
C MET A 11 7.31 0.32 -21.04
N PRO A 12 8.13 -0.67 -20.66
CA PRO A 12 7.65 -1.67 -19.71
C PRO A 12 7.23 -0.97 -18.43
N TYR A 13 6.02 -1.30 -17.97
CA TYR A 13 5.54 -0.76 -16.72
C TYR A 13 6.13 -1.53 -15.56
N LEU A 14 6.36 -0.83 -14.46
CA LEU A 14 6.65 -1.49 -13.20
C LEU A 14 5.42 -2.28 -12.78
N LYS A 15 5.65 -3.44 -12.18
CA LYS A 15 4.59 -4.29 -11.62
C LYS A 15 4.74 -4.33 -10.10
N PRO A 16 4.21 -3.34 -9.40
CA PRO A 16 4.27 -3.36 -7.94
C PRO A 16 3.37 -4.45 -7.39
N LYS A 17 3.88 -5.18 -6.40
CA LYS A 17 3.09 -6.09 -5.61
C LYS A 17 3.03 -5.56 -4.19
N LEU A 18 1.84 -5.24 -3.73
CA LEU A 18 1.64 -4.78 -2.37
C LEU A 18 1.14 -5.92 -1.52
N MET A 19 1.81 -6.14 -0.40
CA MET A 19 1.47 -7.21 0.53
C MET A 19 1.13 -6.61 1.88
N THR A 20 -0.06 -6.92 2.37
CA THR A 20 -0.41 -6.64 3.75
C THR A 20 0.19 -7.73 4.62
N VAL A 21 0.92 -7.34 5.63
CA VAL A 21 1.61 -8.30 6.49
C VAL A 21 1.47 -7.93 7.95
N THR A 22 1.61 -8.93 8.81
CA THR A 22 1.96 -8.72 10.19
C THR A 22 3.47 -8.50 10.23
N LEU A 23 3.91 -7.51 10.98
CA LEU A 23 5.31 -7.09 10.96
C LEU A 23 6.21 -8.02 11.77
N SER A 24 6.20 -9.31 11.46
CA SER A 24 7.04 -10.28 12.15
C SER A 24 8.14 -10.85 11.25
N ARG A 25 7.78 -11.17 10.01
CA ARG A 25 8.74 -11.64 9.00
C ARG A 25 8.35 -11.01 7.68
N VAL A 26 9.21 -10.16 7.17
CA VAL A 26 8.89 -9.42 5.95
C VAL A 26 10.09 -9.49 5.02
N GLU A 27 9.83 -9.95 3.78
CA GLU A 27 10.78 -9.86 2.69
C GLU A 27 10.13 -9.01 1.61
N ALA A 28 10.66 -7.82 1.41
CA ALA A 28 10.13 -6.88 0.43
C ALA A 28 11.19 -5.85 0.09
N ASP A 29 11.02 -5.17 -1.02
CA ASP A 29 11.89 -4.05 -1.39
C ASP A 29 11.66 -2.87 -0.45
N TRP A 30 10.41 -2.65 -0.05
CA TRP A 30 9.99 -1.55 0.81
C TRP A 30 9.01 -2.04 1.85
N VAL A 31 9.12 -1.50 3.05
CA VAL A 31 8.22 -1.84 4.16
C VAL A 31 7.64 -0.55 4.72
N ALA A 32 6.33 -0.47 4.75
CA ALA A 32 5.61 0.65 5.34
C ALA A 32 4.89 0.18 6.59
N ASP A 33 5.18 0.81 7.71
CA ASP A 33 4.61 0.45 9.01
C ASP A 33 3.44 1.38 9.32
N MET A 34 2.26 0.84 9.38
CA MET A 34 1.03 1.61 9.59
C MET A 34 0.59 1.70 11.04
N ARG A 35 1.43 1.27 11.98
CA ARG A 35 1.07 1.29 13.39
C ARG A 35 0.96 2.69 13.98
N PHE A 36 1.37 3.71 13.25
CA PHE A 36 1.22 5.10 13.70
C PHE A 36 -0.23 5.61 13.59
N LEU A 37 -1.10 4.88 12.91
CA LEU A 37 -2.50 5.27 12.75
C LEU A 37 -3.34 4.75 13.90
N PRO A 38 -4.45 5.44 14.25
CA PRO A 38 -5.39 4.92 15.24
C PRO A 38 -5.85 3.52 14.86
N ASN A 39 -5.99 2.66 15.87
CA ASN A 39 -6.26 1.24 15.67
C ASN A 39 -7.77 0.95 15.76
N PRO A 40 -8.43 0.55 14.65
CA PRO A 40 -9.85 0.23 14.66
C PRO A 40 -10.21 -0.92 15.59
N HIS A 41 -9.23 -1.74 16.00
CA HIS A 41 -9.48 -2.82 16.95
C HIS A 41 -10.13 -2.33 18.24
N TRP A 42 -9.85 -1.07 18.64
CA TRP A 42 -10.39 -0.49 19.86
C TRP A 42 -11.78 0.11 19.67
N VAL A 43 -12.34 0.05 18.47
CA VAL A 43 -13.72 0.43 18.19
C VAL A 43 -14.52 -0.86 18.07
N PRO A 44 -15.41 -1.17 19.03
CA PRO A 44 -16.08 -2.49 19.08
C PRO A 44 -16.78 -2.88 17.78
N GLU A 45 -17.43 -1.92 17.11
CA GLU A 45 -18.16 -2.20 15.88
C GLU A 45 -17.22 -2.55 14.74
N LEU A 46 -15.98 -2.05 14.76
CA LEU A 46 -15.01 -2.26 13.69
C LEU A 46 -14.10 -3.46 13.93
N ARG A 47 -13.99 -3.88 15.17
CA ARG A 47 -13.07 -4.97 15.54
C ARG A 47 -13.23 -6.23 14.71
N PRO A 48 -14.46 -6.74 14.45
CA PRO A 48 -14.61 -7.96 13.66
C PRO A 48 -14.48 -7.74 12.16
N GLN A 49 -14.49 -6.49 11.71
CA GLN A 49 -14.35 -6.16 10.29
C GLN A 49 -12.88 -6.09 9.90
N ASN A 50 -12.63 -5.96 8.62
CA ASN A 50 -11.26 -5.79 8.12
C ASN A 50 -11.15 -4.54 7.24
N GLY A 51 -9.94 -4.23 6.79
CA GLY A 51 -9.69 -3.00 6.04
C GLY A 51 -10.35 -2.92 4.67
N ARG A 52 -10.92 -4.02 4.18
CA ARG A 52 -11.69 -4.01 2.93
C ARG A 52 -13.15 -3.65 3.18
N ASP A 53 -13.61 -3.70 4.40
CA ASP A 53 -14.97 -3.32 4.75
C ASP A 53 -15.09 -1.80 4.83
N PRO A 54 -16.18 -1.20 4.31
CA PRO A 54 -16.30 0.26 4.28
C PRO A 54 -16.15 0.93 5.63
N GLY A 55 -16.66 0.33 6.70
CA GLY A 55 -16.56 0.91 8.03
C GLY A 55 -15.12 1.11 8.48
N VAL A 56 -14.29 0.08 8.29
CA VAL A 56 -12.87 0.16 8.65
C VAL A 56 -12.12 1.05 7.67
N SER A 57 -12.36 0.87 6.38
CA SER A 57 -11.69 1.68 5.36
C SER A 57 -11.95 3.17 5.58
N ASP A 58 -13.19 3.56 5.82
CA ASP A 58 -13.53 4.96 6.06
C ASP A 58 -12.87 5.48 7.32
N TYR A 59 -12.88 4.68 8.39
CA TYR A 59 -12.26 5.06 9.64
C TYR A 59 -10.75 5.34 9.46
N VAL A 60 -10.05 4.42 8.81
CA VAL A 60 -8.60 4.52 8.63
C VAL A 60 -8.25 5.66 7.68
N LEU A 61 -8.91 5.72 6.54
CA LEU A 61 -8.54 6.68 5.49
C LEU A 61 -8.99 8.11 5.81
N SER A 62 -9.93 8.29 6.73
CA SER A 62 -10.32 9.62 7.17
C SER A 62 -9.37 10.23 8.20
N GLN A 63 -8.46 9.45 8.74
CA GLN A 63 -7.49 9.96 9.70
C GLN A 63 -6.54 10.95 9.02
N PRO A 64 -6.25 12.10 9.64
CA PRO A 64 -5.33 13.07 9.04
C PRO A 64 -3.97 12.47 8.71
N GLY A 65 -3.46 11.60 9.59
CA GLY A 65 -2.18 10.95 9.36
C GLY A 65 -2.17 10.03 8.14
N ALA A 66 -3.30 9.37 7.85
CA ALA A 66 -3.40 8.52 6.65
C ALA A 66 -3.34 9.36 5.39
N LYS A 67 -4.08 10.45 5.35
CA LYS A 67 -4.08 11.35 4.19
C LYS A 67 -2.70 11.94 3.95
N GLN A 68 -2.08 12.44 5.01
CA GLN A 68 -0.75 13.02 4.92
C GLN A 68 0.28 12.00 4.45
N PHE A 69 0.21 10.78 5.00
CA PHE A 69 1.13 9.72 4.60
C PHE A 69 1.00 9.41 3.11
N LEU A 70 -0.22 9.25 2.63
CA LEU A 70 -0.44 8.94 1.21
C LEU A 70 0.09 10.07 0.31
N GLU A 71 -0.15 11.33 0.68
CA GLU A 71 0.33 12.47 -0.09
C GLU A 71 1.85 12.51 -0.19
N GLN A 72 2.54 12.06 0.83
CA GLN A 72 4.00 12.10 0.87
C GLN A 72 4.64 10.82 0.35
N TYR A 73 4.04 9.68 0.63
CA TYR A 73 4.65 8.39 0.30
C TYR A 73 4.50 8.02 -1.16
N LEU A 74 3.38 8.35 -1.77
CA LEU A 74 3.15 8.04 -3.18
C LEU A 74 4.20 8.67 -4.10
N PRO A 75 4.58 9.93 -3.91
CA PRO A 75 5.67 10.50 -4.71
C PRO A 75 6.99 9.76 -4.51
N VAL A 76 7.28 9.30 -3.30
CA VAL A 76 8.49 8.52 -3.04
C VAL A 76 8.46 7.21 -3.83
N LEU A 77 7.35 6.49 -3.77
CA LEU A 77 7.22 5.24 -4.51
C LEU A 77 7.33 5.45 -6.01
N ARG A 78 6.77 6.54 -6.53
CA ARG A 78 6.89 6.86 -7.97
C ARG A 78 8.33 7.12 -8.36
N THR A 79 9.06 7.87 -7.55
CA THR A 79 10.48 8.15 -7.80
C THR A 79 11.28 6.85 -7.84
N VAL A 80 11.03 5.98 -6.86
CA VAL A 80 11.72 4.69 -6.78
C VAL A 80 11.37 3.82 -7.98
N ALA A 81 10.09 3.78 -8.34
CA ALA A 81 9.62 2.99 -9.47
C ALA A 81 10.30 3.40 -10.77
N GLU A 82 10.43 4.72 -11.02
CA GLU A 82 11.11 5.23 -12.18
C GLU A 82 12.57 4.81 -12.20
N GLY A 83 13.24 4.90 -11.06
CA GLY A 83 14.62 4.47 -10.95
C GLY A 83 14.80 2.98 -11.20
N TYR A 84 13.90 2.17 -10.66
CA TYR A 84 13.93 0.72 -10.91
C TYR A 84 13.79 0.40 -12.39
N LEU A 85 12.89 1.06 -13.09
CA LEU A 85 12.70 0.83 -14.52
C LEU A 85 13.96 1.16 -15.30
N VAL A 86 14.63 2.26 -14.95
CA VAL A 86 15.90 2.63 -15.59
C VAL A 86 16.96 1.54 -15.40
N GLU A 87 16.97 0.92 -14.22
CA GLU A 87 17.91 -0.16 -13.90
C GLU A 87 17.46 -1.53 -14.42
N GLY A 88 16.35 -1.60 -15.13
CA GLY A 88 15.84 -2.86 -15.65
C GLY A 88 15.05 -3.71 -14.67
N LYS A 89 14.73 -3.18 -13.51
CA LYS A 89 13.93 -3.88 -12.50
C LYS A 89 12.46 -3.52 -12.66
N ARG A 90 11.65 -4.48 -13.09
CA ARG A 90 10.22 -4.24 -13.38
C ARG A 90 9.27 -4.68 -12.29
N PHE A 91 9.78 -5.33 -11.26
CA PHE A 91 8.97 -5.78 -10.14
C PHE A 91 9.40 -5.05 -8.88
N MET A 92 8.42 -4.65 -8.09
CA MET A 92 8.66 -4.00 -6.81
C MET A 92 7.68 -4.58 -5.80
N GLN A 93 8.19 -5.06 -4.67
CA GLN A 93 7.35 -5.55 -3.61
C GLN A 93 7.31 -4.52 -2.48
N VAL A 94 6.11 -4.12 -2.09
CA VAL A 94 5.90 -3.21 -0.98
C VAL A 94 5.07 -3.93 0.07
N ALA A 95 5.65 -4.13 1.24
CA ALA A 95 4.93 -4.71 2.37
C ALA A 95 4.34 -3.57 3.19
N VAL A 96 3.06 -3.67 3.49
CA VAL A 96 2.35 -2.68 4.30
C VAL A 96 1.87 -3.40 5.54
N GLY A 97 2.39 -3.02 6.68
CA GLY A 97 2.20 -3.79 7.90
C GLY A 97 1.54 -3.02 9.03
N CYS A 98 0.86 -3.76 9.88
CA CYS A 98 0.39 -3.28 11.17
C CYS A 98 0.45 -4.47 12.14
N THR A 99 -0.06 -4.32 13.34
CA THR A 99 0.08 -5.37 14.36
C THR A 99 -0.60 -6.67 13.93
N GLY A 100 -1.86 -6.60 13.51
CA GLY A 100 -2.63 -7.81 13.18
C GLY A 100 -2.75 -8.10 11.70
N GLY A 101 -2.35 -7.19 10.81
CA GLY A 101 -2.49 -7.38 9.37
C GLY A 101 -3.94 -7.44 8.91
N LYS A 102 -4.85 -6.79 9.62
CA LYS A 102 -6.29 -6.92 9.38
C LYS A 102 -6.99 -5.59 9.06
N HIS A 103 -6.63 -4.52 9.76
CA HIS A 103 -7.35 -3.26 9.67
C HIS A 103 -6.57 -2.19 8.92
N ARG A 104 -5.59 -1.57 9.60
CA ARG A 104 -4.85 -0.42 9.07
C ARG A 104 -4.06 -0.77 7.83
N SER A 105 -3.34 -1.87 7.86
CA SER A 105 -2.51 -2.28 6.73
C SER A 105 -3.34 -2.65 5.52
N VAL A 106 -4.47 -3.32 5.72
CA VAL A 106 -5.35 -3.70 4.59
C VAL A 106 -5.95 -2.47 3.94
N ALA A 107 -6.49 -1.54 4.73
CA ALA A 107 -7.06 -0.31 4.19
C ALA A 107 -6.03 0.52 3.44
N MET A 108 -4.84 0.68 4.01
CA MET A 108 -3.78 1.46 3.38
C MET A 108 -3.23 0.78 2.13
N THR A 109 -3.11 -0.54 2.13
CA THR A 109 -2.69 -1.29 0.96
C THR A 109 -3.63 -1.05 -0.21
N GLU A 110 -4.94 -1.14 0.03
CA GLU A 110 -5.92 -0.92 -1.03
C GLU A 110 -5.86 0.51 -1.56
N ALA A 111 -5.68 1.48 -0.66
CA ALA A 111 -5.58 2.89 -1.06
C ALA A 111 -4.33 3.15 -1.89
N ILE A 112 -3.18 2.64 -1.47
CA ILE A 112 -1.92 2.79 -2.20
C ILE A 112 -2.04 2.13 -3.57
N ALA A 113 -2.61 0.93 -3.62
CA ALA A 113 -2.78 0.21 -4.88
C ALA A 113 -3.67 0.99 -5.86
N ALA A 114 -4.77 1.55 -5.37
CA ALA A 114 -5.66 2.34 -6.22
C ALA A 114 -4.94 3.56 -6.81
N LEU A 115 -4.16 4.25 -5.99
CA LEU A 115 -3.42 5.43 -6.45
C LEU A 115 -2.32 5.07 -7.44
N LEU A 116 -1.64 3.96 -7.24
CA LEU A 116 -0.63 3.50 -8.20
C LEU A 116 -1.27 3.07 -9.51
N ARG A 117 -2.44 2.44 -9.48
CA ARG A 117 -3.16 2.08 -10.69
C ARG A 117 -3.59 3.32 -11.47
N GLU A 118 -3.99 4.37 -10.78
CA GLU A 118 -4.31 5.65 -11.43
C GLU A 118 -3.09 6.23 -12.14
N SER A 119 -1.90 5.92 -11.66
CA SER A 119 -0.66 6.36 -12.29
C SER A 119 -0.21 5.44 -13.44
N GLY A 120 -1.00 4.42 -13.78
CA GLY A 120 -0.72 3.56 -14.92
C GLY A 120 0.05 2.29 -14.60
N HIS A 121 0.30 1.99 -13.34
CA HIS A 121 1.01 0.77 -12.98
C HIS A 121 0.07 -0.44 -12.94
N ASP A 122 0.62 -1.59 -13.25
CA ASP A 122 -0.09 -2.88 -13.17
C ASP A 122 0.15 -3.45 -11.76
N VAL A 123 -0.77 -3.14 -10.85
CA VAL A 123 -0.60 -3.42 -9.42
C VAL A 123 -1.42 -4.64 -9.02
N SER A 124 -0.77 -5.56 -8.32
CA SER A 124 -1.46 -6.66 -7.64
C SER A 124 -1.38 -6.47 -6.13
N THR A 125 -2.37 -7.01 -5.41
CA THR A 125 -2.41 -6.96 -3.96
C THR A 125 -2.56 -8.35 -3.40
N ALA A 126 -2.01 -8.56 -2.19
CA ALA A 126 -2.19 -9.80 -1.45
C ALA A 126 -2.25 -9.45 0.03
N HIS A 127 -3.17 -10.05 0.74
CA HIS A 127 -3.34 -9.84 2.17
C HIS A 127 -2.93 -11.12 2.89
N ARG A 128 -1.64 -11.25 3.15
CA ARG A 128 -1.00 -12.49 3.61
C ARG A 128 -1.66 -13.09 4.85
N ASP A 129 -1.97 -12.23 5.81
CA ASP A 129 -2.45 -12.69 7.11
C ASP A 129 -3.95 -12.50 7.33
N LEU A 130 -4.66 -11.99 6.34
CA LEU A 130 -6.09 -11.81 6.46
C LEU A 130 -6.77 -13.19 6.43
N GLY A 131 -7.61 -13.44 7.44
CA GLY A 131 -8.26 -14.72 7.60
C GLY A 131 -7.49 -15.69 8.49
N ARG A 132 -6.36 -15.27 9.03
CA ARG A 132 -5.55 -16.10 9.93
C ARG A 132 -5.58 -15.62 11.38
N GLU A 133 -6.41 -14.62 11.67
CA GLU A 133 -6.51 -14.06 13.01
C GLU A 133 -7.02 -15.05 14.04
#